data_c97e865723e0312fb28b56337b69f74a
#
_entry.id   c97e865723e0312fb28b56337b69f74a
#
_cell.length_a   1.000
_cell.length_b   1.000
_cell.length_c   1.000
_cell.angle_alpha   90.00
_cell.angle_beta   90.00
_cell.angle_gamma   90.00
#
_symmetry.space_group_name_H-M   'P 1'
#
loop_
_entity.id
_entity.type
_entity.pdbx_description
1 polymer ?
#
loop_
_entity_poly.entity_id
_entity_poly.type
_entity_poly.pdbx_seq_one_letter_code
_entity_poly.pdbx_strand_id
1 'polypeptide(L)'
;MSKLITESRVYRLTGLTPILGSAPASRAIRTQYIASKAPTDELRTEEENAPFDMDEKGLTVFNRNKQDQLCLMGYQIKGFLKGALTALKAQCKIAAVKGKIDNLVFVEPRYIPIMKDGAPIRDEDEILERPLRAQTMQGERVTLAASELVEDPWEITIEITLIPNNGTAKSESLTWDAIEAALDYGAFHGLGQWRNADYGRFVWEQVEE
;
A
#
# COMPACT_ATOMS: atom_id res chain seq x y z
N MET A 1 -32.45 -18.70 6.09
CA MET A 1 -31.11 -18.13 6.35
C MET A 1 -30.89 -17.00 5.36
N SER A 2 -30.57 -15.80 5.82
CA SER A 2 -30.24 -14.69 4.94
C SER A 2 -28.88 -14.98 4.28
N LYS A 3 -28.81 -14.96 2.93
CA LYS A 3 -27.55 -15.13 2.18
C LYS A 3 -26.81 -13.80 2.21
N LEU A 4 -25.52 -13.84 2.47
CA LEU A 4 -24.66 -12.65 2.37
C LEU A 4 -24.68 -12.15 0.92
N ILE A 5 -24.95 -10.87 0.73
CA ILE A 5 -24.92 -10.21 -0.57
C ILE A 5 -23.53 -9.58 -0.71
N THR A 6 -22.84 -9.88 -1.79
CA THR A 6 -21.53 -9.32 -2.14
C THR A 6 -21.53 -8.92 -3.61
N GLU A 7 -20.78 -7.89 -3.93
CA GLU A 7 -20.54 -7.44 -5.30
C GLU A 7 -19.04 -7.39 -5.54
N SER A 8 -18.56 -7.92 -6.67
CA SER A 8 -17.15 -7.90 -7.03
C SER A 8 -16.94 -7.17 -8.34
N ARG A 9 -15.81 -6.47 -8.45
CA ARG A 9 -15.33 -5.85 -9.69
C ARG A 9 -13.83 -6.08 -9.83
N VAL A 10 -13.39 -6.31 -11.07
CA VAL A 10 -11.96 -6.47 -11.39
C VAL A 10 -11.44 -5.17 -11.98
N TYR A 11 -10.28 -4.74 -11.48
CA TYR A 11 -9.62 -3.52 -11.93
C TYR A 11 -8.18 -3.84 -12.34
N ARG A 12 -7.76 -3.28 -13.48
CA ARG A 12 -6.36 -3.20 -13.87
C ARG A 12 -5.84 -1.81 -13.51
N LEU A 13 -4.72 -1.76 -12.82
CA LEU A 13 -4.02 -0.54 -12.49
C LEU A 13 -2.73 -0.49 -13.30
N THR A 14 -2.49 0.61 -14.00
CA THR A 14 -1.29 0.84 -14.82
C THR A 14 -0.48 1.99 -14.22
N GLY A 15 0.78 1.75 -13.92
CA GLY A 15 1.69 2.73 -13.34
C GLY A 15 2.01 3.89 -14.28
N LEU A 16 1.93 5.09 -13.75
CA LEU A 16 2.33 6.35 -14.40
C LEU A 16 3.73 6.79 -13.99
N THR A 17 4.20 6.29 -12.87
CA THR A 17 5.52 6.59 -12.31
C THR A 17 6.08 5.33 -11.66
N PRO A 18 7.41 5.23 -11.48
CA PRO A 18 8.04 4.08 -10.84
C PRO A 18 7.44 3.80 -9.47
N ILE A 19 7.37 2.53 -9.09
CA ILE A 19 6.86 2.10 -7.79
C ILE A 19 7.99 1.54 -6.92
N LEU A 20 7.92 1.80 -5.61
CA LEU A 20 8.92 1.37 -4.64
C LEU A 20 8.40 0.26 -3.73
N GLY A 21 9.26 -0.70 -3.46
CA GLY A 21 9.05 -1.73 -2.44
C GLY A 21 8.87 -1.13 -1.05
N SER A 22 7.99 -1.69 -0.24
CA SER A 22 7.64 -1.15 1.07
C SER A 22 7.71 -2.17 2.22
N ALA A 23 8.13 -3.40 1.93
CA ALA A 23 8.39 -4.42 2.93
C ALA A 23 9.85 -4.34 3.42
N PRO A 24 10.14 -4.54 4.72
CA PRO A 24 11.53 -4.59 5.19
C PRO A 24 12.26 -5.80 4.60
N ALA A 25 13.51 -5.61 4.19
CA ALA A 25 14.31 -6.61 3.47
C ALA A 25 14.64 -7.86 4.30
N SER A 26 14.83 -7.75 5.61
CA SER A 26 15.19 -8.88 6.45
C SER A 26 14.11 -9.27 7.46
N ARG A 27 14.13 -10.54 7.89
CA ARG A 27 13.22 -11.03 8.94
C ARG A 27 13.47 -10.34 10.29
N ALA A 28 14.72 -10.02 10.60
CA ALA A 28 15.10 -9.30 11.82
C ALA A 28 14.53 -7.87 11.80
N ILE A 29 14.69 -7.14 10.69
CA ILE A 29 14.11 -5.81 10.48
C ILE A 29 12.58 -5.88 10.52
N ARG A 30 11.97 -6.93 9.96
CA ARG A 30 10.53 -7.14 10.00
C ARG A 30 10.02 -7.31 11.43
N THR A 31 10.75 -8.06 12.26
CA THR A 31 10.42 -8.26 13.68
C THR A 31 10.56 -6.96 14.46
N GLN A 32 11.62 -6.20 14.24
CA GLN A 32 11.82 -4.86 14.83
C GLN A 32 10.76 -3.86 14.38
N TYR A 33 10.41 -3.84 13.09
CA TYR A 33 9.36 -2.96 12.57
C TYR A 33 7.99 -3.26 13.18
N ILE A 34 7.66 -4.55 13.39
CA ILE A 34 6.43 -4.96 14.08
C ILE A 34 6.49 -4.56 15.55
N ALA A 35 7.63 -4.75 16.20
CA ALA A 35 7.85 -4.38 17.59
C ALA A 35 7.79 -2.86 17.81
N SER A 36 8.36 -2.05 16.90
CA SER A 36 8.34 -0.59 16.98
C SER A 36 6.93 0.03 16.82
N LYS A 37 5.98 -0.74 16.31
CA LYS A 37 4.57 -0.35 16.21
C LYS A 37 3.69 -0.93 17.32
N ALA A 38 4.25 -1.76 18.18
CA ALA A 38 3.57 -2.26 19.37
C ALA A 38 3.54 -1.16 20.46
N PRO A 39 2.41 -0.95 21.16
CA PRO A 39 2.27 0.14 22.13
C PRO A 39 2.89 -0.19 23.50
N THR A 40 4.20 -0.35 23.59
CA THR A 40 4.88 -0.56 24.89
C THR A 40 6.14 0.29 24.97
N ASP A 41 6.21 1.14 25.99
CA ASP A 41 7.30 2.08 26.24
C ASP A 41 8.66 1.37 26.53
N GLU A 42 8.65 0.11 26.94
CA GLU A 42 9.85 -0.67 27.28
C GLU A 42 10.70 -1.02 26.04
N LEU A 43 10.09 -1.23 24.88
CA LEU A 43 10.79 -1.53 23.63
C LEU A 43 11.50 -0.32 23.02
N ARG A 44 11.05 0.90 23.31
CA ARG A 44 11.69 2.15 22.85
C ARG A 44 13.09 2.34 23.43
N THR A 45 13.29 1.94 24.68
CA THR A 45 14.54 2.14 25.39
C THR A 45 15.65 1.20 24.89
N GLU A 46 15.30 0.02 24.40
CA GLU A 46 16.26 -0.92 23.81
C GLU A 46 16.70 -0.55 22.40
N GLU A 47 15.81 0.08 21.60
CA GLU A 47 16.14 0.58 20.26
C GLU A 47 17.11 1.77 20.30
N GLU A 48 17.05 2.63 21.34
CA GLU A 48 17.95 3.78 21.47
C GLU A 48 19.39 3.39 21.78
N ASN A 49 19.62 2.18 22.29
CA ASN A 49 20.94 1.68 22.74
C ASN A 49 21.55 0.61 21.81
N ALA A 50 20.85 0.13 20.80
CA ALA A 50 21.39 -0.84 19.86
C ALA A 50 22.40 -0.19 18.89
N PRO A 51 23.59 -0.81 18.66
CA PRO A 51 24.52 -0.32 17.64
C PRO A 51 23.84 -0.34 16.28
N PHE A 52 23.86 0.79 15.63
CA PHE A 52 23.20 1.04 14.34
C PHE A 52 24.01 0.36 13.22
N ASP A 53 23.61 -0.80 12.79
CA ASP A 53 24.12 -1.43 11.58
C ASP A 53 23.37 -0.84 10.39
N MET A 54 24.04 0.10 9.70
CA MET A 54 23.43 1.02 8.73
C MET A 54 23.01 0.34 7.43
N ASP A 55 23.65 -0.77 7.05
CA ASP A 55 23.50 -1.34 5.71
C ASP A 55 22.23 -2.18 5.53
N GLU A 56 21.65 -2.74 6.60
CA GLU A 56 20.43 -3.56 6.49
C GLU A 56 19.13 -2.84 6.89
N LYS A 57 19.18 -1.78 7.68
CA LYS A 57 17.99 -1.12 8.25
C LYS A 57 17.28 -0.16 7.30
N GLY A 58 17.93 0.22 6.20
CA GLY A 58 17.43 1.17 5.22
C GLY A 58 16.76 0.57 4.00
N LEU A 59 16.94 -0.73 3.73
CA LEU A 59 16.43 -1.34 2.50
C LEU A 59 14.97 -1.80 2.64
N THR A 60 14.13 -1.34 1.73
CA THR A 60 12.77 -1.85 1.56
C THR A 60 12.62 -2.57 0.23
N VAL A 61 11.92 -3.69 0.24
CA VAL A 61 11.77 -4.60 -0.89
C VAL A 61 10.30 -4.82 -1.24
N PHE A 62 10.03 -5.41 -2.39
CA PHE A 62 8.72 -5.95 -2.70
C PHE A 62 8.50 -7.27 -1.95
N ASN A 63 7.24 -7.58 -1.68
CA ASN A 63 6.89 -8.93 -1.26
C ASN A 63 7.05 -9.87 -2.46
N ARG A 64 7.34 -11.14 -2.19
CA ARG A 64 7.45 -12.17 -3.22
C ARG A 64 6.44 -13.29 -2.95
N ASN A 65 5.85 -13.83 -3.99
CA ASN A 65 4.97 -15.00 -3.88
C ASN A 65 5.79 -16.31 -3.93
N LYS A 66 5.10 -17.45 -3.96
CA LYS A 66 5.75 -18.79 -4.01
C LYS A 66 6.54 -19.04 -5.30
N GLN A 67 6.26 -18.30 -6.37
CA GLN A 67 6.93 -18.37 -7.67
C GLN A 67 8.07 -17.34 -7.78
N ASP A 68 8.44 -16.72 -6.66
CA ASP A 68 9.47 -15.66 -6.59
C ASP A 68 9.19 -14.44 -7.47
N GLN A 69 7.90 -14.12 -7.67
CA GLN A 69 7.45 -12.94 -8.41
C GLN A 69 7.28 -11.76 -7.46
N LEU A 70 7.67 -10.57 -7.91
CA LEU A 70 7.43 -9.31 -7.16
C LEU A 70 5.95 -9.05 -7.02
N CYS A 71 5.50 -8.74 -5.82
CA CYS A 71 4.09 -8.58 -5.50
C CYS A 71 3.82 -7.36 -4.63
N LEU A 72 2.68 -6.74 -4.90
CA LEU A 72 1.98 -5.96 -3.87
C LEU A 72 1.08 -6.89 -3.05
N MET A 73 0.70 -6.42 -1.87
CA MET A 73 -0.20 -7.17 -0.99
C MET A 73 -1.59 -6.54 -0.97
N GLY A 74 -2.63 -7.35 -0.94
CA GLY A 74 -4.02 -6.86 -0.87
C GLY A 74 -4.26 -5.85 0.26
N TYR A 75 -3.57 -5.99 1.41
CA TYR A 75 -3.67 -5.00 2.49
C TYR A 75 -3.06 -3.62 2.13
N GLN A 76 -2.10 -3.55 1.20
CA GLN A 76 -1.53 -2.28 0.73
C GLN A 76 -2.57 -1.51 -0.10
N ILE A 77 -3.33 -2.21 -0.93
CA ILE A 77 -4.47 -1.64 -1.65
C ILE A 77 -5.54 -1.14 -0.68
N LYS A 78 -5.90 -1.94 0.35
CA LYS A 78 -6.82 -1.49 1.41
C LYS A 78 -6.28 -0.26 2.15
N GLY A 79 -4.96 -0.21 2.40
CA GLY A 79 -4.29 0.93 3.00
C GLY A 79 -4.39 2.20 2.14
N PHE A 80 -4.19 2.06 0.84
CA PHE A 80 -4.37 3.12 -0.14
C PHE A 80 -5.82 3.64 -0.14
N LEU A 81 -6.82 2.75 -0.29
CA LEU A 81 -8.24 3.12 -0.28
C LEU A 81 -8.64 3.88 1.00
N LYS A 82 -8.14 3.45 2.18
CA LYS A 82 -8.35 4.17 3.44
C LYS A 82 -7.76 5.59 3.40
N GLY A 83 -6.56 5.73 2.87
CA GLY A 83 -5.88 7.02 2.75
C GLY A 83 -6.62 7.94 1.79
N ALA A 84 -6.92 7.47 0.59
CA ALA A 84 -7.62 8.20 -0.46
C ALA A 84 -9.01 8.68 0.01
N LEU A 85 -9.84 7.78 0.53
CA LEU A 85 -11.18 8.15 1.03
C LEU A 85 -11.13 9.04 2.28
N THR A 86 -10.06 8.99 3.06
CA THR A 86 -9.88 9.95 4.16
C THR A 86 -9.55 11.34 3.61
N ALA A 87 -8.72 11.43 2.57
CA ALA A 87 -8.43 12.68 1.88
C ALA A 87 -9.66 13.24 1.16
N LEU A 88 -10.43 12.37 0.51
CA LEU A 88 -11.65 12.71 -0.23
C LEU A 88 -12.92 12.81 0.65
N LYS A 89 -12.78 12.79 1.98
CA LYS A 89 -13.91 12.74 2.91
C LYS A 89 -14.96 13.83 2.66
N ALA A 90 -14.53 15.04 2.30
CA ALA A 90 -15.45 16.15 2.01
C ALA A 90 -16.27 15.92 0.73
N GLN A 91 -15.71 15.26 -0.25
CA GLN A 91 -16.36 14.96 -1.54
C GLN A 91 -17.25 13.73 -1.42
N CYS A 92 -16.74 12.62 -0.90
CA CYS A 92 -17.46 11.35 -0.80
C CYS A 92 -18.48 11.33 0.34
N LYS A 93 -18.36 12.23 1.32
CA LYS A 93 -19.26 12.35 2.49
C LYS A 93 -19.45 11.03 3.28
N ILE A 94 -18.40 10.21 3.35
CA ILE A 94 -18.44 8.92 4.04
C ILE A 94 -17.95 9.07 5.47
N ALA A 95 -18.77 8.67 6.43
CA ALA A 95 -18.37 8.58 7.84
C ALA A 95 -17.67 7.23 8.12
N ALA A 96 -16.77 7.20 9.13
CA ALA A 96 -16.08 5.99 9.60
C ALA A 96 -15.37 5.19 8.49
N VAL A 97 -14.74 5.89 7.52
CA VAL A 97 -14.08 5.32 6.33
C VAL A 97 -13.21 4.10 6.68
N LYS A 98 -12.30 4.25 7.66
CA LYS A 98 -11.34 3.19 8.00
C LYS A 98 -12.04 1.89 8.39
N GLY A 99 -13.03 1.96 9.29
CA GLY A 99 -13.77 0.78 9.72
C GLY A 99 -14.60 0.15 8.61
N LYS A 100 -15.18 0.95 7.71
CA LYS A 100 -15.94 0.43 6.56
C LYS A 100 -15.02 -0.29 5.58
N ILE A 101 -13.88 0.27 5.22
CA ILE A 101 -12.90 -0.41 4.35
C ILE A 101 -12.41 -1.70 5.01
N ASP A 102 -12.12 -1.69 6.31
CA ASP A 102 -11.64 -2.89 7.00
C ASP A 102 -12.63 -4.04 6.99
N ASN A 103 -13.91 -3.75 7.17
CA ASN A 103 -14.93 -4.75 7.38
C ASN A 103 -15.76 -5.08 6.14
N LEU A 104 -15.84 -4.20 5.15
CA LEU A 104 -16.74 -4.33 4.01
C LEU A 104 -16.03 -4.47 2.66
N VAL A 105 -14.72 -4.21 2.60
CA VAL A 105 -13.94 -4.30 1.36
C VAL A 105 -12.90 -5.41 1.49
N PHE A 106 -12.87 -6.29 0.49
CA PHE A 106 -11.91 -7.37 0.38
C PHE A 106 -11.16 -7.23 -0.94
N VAL A 107 -9.86 -7.48 -0.93
CA VAL A 107 -8.99 -7.34 -2.10
C VAL A 107 -8.29 -8.66 -2.34
N GLU A 108 -8.43 -9.18 -3.52
CA GLU A 108 -7.82 -10.40 -4.01
C GLU A 108 -7.04 -10.16 -5.31
N PRO A 109 -6.00 -10.97 -5.58
CA PRO A 109 -5.43 -11.98 -4.70
C PRO A 109 -4.62 -11.37 -3.56
N ARG A 110 -4.33 -12.15 -2.51
CA ARG A 110 -3.49 -11.70 -1.38
C ARG A 110 -2.10 -11.22 -1.84
N TYR A 111 -1.47 -11.98 -2.75
CA TYR A 111 -0.22 -11.63 -3.42
C TYR A 111 -0.58 -11.20 -4.84
N ILE A 112 -0.47 -9.93 -5.13
CA ILE A 112 -0.82 -9.30 -6.41
C ILE A 112 0.47 -9.17 -7.21
N PRO A 113 0.71 -10.02 -8.24
CA PRO A 113 1.92 -9.94 -9.03
C PRO A 113 2.03 -8.61 -9.77
N ILE A 114 3.23 -8.05 -9.80
CA ILE A 114 3.54 -6.90 -10.65
C ILE A 114 3.88 -7.44 -12.03
N MET A 115 3.23 -6.88 -13.05
CA MET A 115 3.36 -7.29 -14.43
C MET A 115 4.10 -6.22 -15.23
N LYS A 116 4.92 -6.64 -16.19
CA LYS A 116 5.47 -5.83 -17.27
C LYS A 116 5.36 -6.61 -18.56
N ASP A 117 4.98 -5.97 -19.65
CA ASP A 117 4.84 -6.59 -20.99
C ASP A 117 3.97 -7.86 -20.96
N GLY A 118 2.94 -7.89 -20.13
CA GLY A 118 2.02 -9.01 -20.00
C GLY A 118 2.55 -10.21 -19.19
N ALA A 119 3.73 -10.10 -18.56
CA ALA A 119 4.34 -11.16 -17.76
C ALA A 119 4.65 -10.69 -16.34
N PRO A 120 4.53 -11.57 -15.31
CA PRO A 120 4.94 -11.24 -13.95
C PRO A 120 6.45 -11.13 -13.84
N ILE A 121 6.95 -10.08 -13.21
CA ILE A 121 8.38 -9.85 -13.01
C ILE A 121 8.90 -10.49 -11.72
N ARG A 122 10.20 -10.81 -11.70
CA ARG A 122 10.88 -11.43 -10.54
C ARG A 122 11.95 -10.52 -9.94
N ASP A 123 12.53 -9.69 -10.76
CA ASP A 123 13.63 -8.81 -10.37
C ASP A 123 13.17 -7.35 -10.43
N GLU A 124 13.69 -6.54 -9.54
CA GLU A 124 13.57 -5.10 -9.60
C GLU A 124 14.41 -4.52 -10.76
N ASP A 125 14.04 -3.34 -11.23
CA ASP A 125 14.81 -2.67 -12.28
C ASP A 125 16.06 -2.00 -11.70
N GLU A 126 15.95 -1.43 -10.46
CA GLU A 126 17.08 -0.85 -9.74
C GLU A 126 16.84 -0.79 -8.21
N ILE A 127 17.90 -0.47 -7.47
CA ILE A 127 17.83 -0.09 -6.06
C ILE A 127 17.99 1.43 -5.98
N LEU A 128 16.90 2.13 -5.63
CA LEU A 128 16.91 3.56 -5.43
C LEU A 128 17.44 3.91 -4.05
N GLU A 129 18.60 4.56 -3.99
CA GLU A 129 19.16 5.12 -2.76
C GLU A 129 18.78 6.59 -2.60
N ARG A 130 18.40 6.99 -1.38
CA ARG A 130 18.01 8.36 -1.08
C ARG A 130 18.35 8.78 0.34
N PRO A 131 18.80 10.04 0.55
CA PRO A 131 18.96 10.57 1.90
C PRO A 131 17.60 10.85 2.53
N LEU A 132 17.34 10.29 3.70
CA LEU A 132 16.20 10.66 4.54
C LEU A 132 16.70 11.55 5.68
N ARG A 133 16.01 12.66 5.89
CA ARG A 133 16.24 13.53 7.04
C ARG A 133 15.23 13.18 8.13
N ALA A 134 15.72 12.79 9.29
CA ALA A 134 14.91 12.57 10.48
C ALA A 134 15.27 13.61 11.54
N GLN A 135 14.29 14.34 12.04
CA GLN A 135 14.47 15.13 13.26
C GLN A 135 14.39 14.21 14.46
N THR A 136 15.46 14.13 15.22
CA THR A 136 15.54 13.40 16.48
C THR A 136 15.67 14.38 17.65
N MET A 137 15.46 13.91 18.87
CA MET A 137 15.68 14.73 20.08
C MET A 137 17.12 15.25 20.20
N GLN A 138 18.09 14.65 19.49
CA GLN A 138 19.50 15.01 19.47
C GLN A 138 19.89 15.87 18.25
N GLY A 139 18.91 16.32 17.45
CA GLY A 139 19.13 17.12 16.25
C GLY A 139 18.75 16.40 14.95
N GLU A 140 19.01 17.04 13.82
CA GLU A 140 18.75 16.50 12.50
C GLU A 140 19.77 15.39 12.17
N ARG A 141 19.28 14.21 11.81
CA ARG A 141 20.11 13.09 11.32
C ARG A 141 19.74 12.80 9.87
N VAL A 142 20.75 12.56 9.06
CA VAL A 142 20.60 12.07 7.69
C VAL A 142 20.87 10.57 7.70
N THR A 143 19.91 9.79 7.23
CA THR A 143 20.02 8.33 7.05
C THR A 143 19.84 8.02 5.58
N LEU A 144 20.63 7.12 5.04
CA LEU A 144 20.40 6.57 3.70
C LEU A 144 19.29 5.54 3.78
N ALA A 145 18.31 5.66 2.92
CA ALA A 145 17.29 4.65 2.69
C ALA A 145 17.43 4.13 1.27
N ALA A 146 17.34 2.82 1.13
CA ALA A 146 17.32 2.15 -0.16
C ALA A 146 15.97 1.46 -0.37
N SER A 147 15.51 1.36 -1.61
CA SER A 147 14.28 0.66 -1.96
C SER A 147 14.42 -0.04 -3.29
N GLU A 148 13.93 -1.29 -3.39
CA GLU A 148 13.69 -1.90 -4.70
C GLU A 148 12.73 -1.01 -5.49
N LEU A 149 13.04 -0.76 -6.75
CA LEU A 149 12.27 0.07 -7.67
C LEU A 149 11.88 -0.74 -8.90
N VAL A 150 10.63 -0.57 -9.31
CA VAL A 150 10.12 -1.05 -10.60
C VAL A 150 9.69 0.16 -11.41
N GLU A 151 10.31 0.32 -12.58
CA GLU A 151 10.02 1.40 -13.54
C GLU A 151 8.62 1.27 -14.14
N ASP A 152 8.05 2.40 -14.52
CA ASP A 152 6.82 2.45 -15.29
C ASP A 152 7.07 2.09 -16.78
N PRO A 153 6.05 1.59 -17.51
CA PRO A 153 4.75 1.17 -16.99
C PRO A 153 4.81 -0.20 -16.31
N TRP A 154 4.27 -0.28 -15.10
CA TRP A 154 3.98 -1.52 -14.42
C TRP A 154 2.47 -1.72 -14.34
N GLU A 155 2.01 -2.95 -14.24
CA GLU A 155 0.59 -3.26 -14.14
C GLU A 155 0.31 -4.21 -12.96
N ILE A 156 -0.85 -4.07 -12.37
CA ILE A 156 -1.42 -5.03 -11.44
C ILE A 156 -2.90 -5.22 -11.74
N THR A 157 -3.40 -6.43 -11.51
CA THR A 157 -4.83 -6.73 -11.58
C THR A 157 -5.33 -7.13 -10.20
N ILE A 158 -6.42 -6.53 -9.78
CA ILE A 158 -7.03 -6.75 -8.48
C ILE A 158 -8.52 -6.99 -8.63
N GLU A 159 -9.06 -7.87 -7.82
CA GLU A 159 -10.50 -7.98 -7.60
C GLU A 159 -10.84 -7.30 -6.27
N ILE A 160 -11.81 -6.42 -6.31
CA ILE A 160 -12.37 -5.79 -5.11
C ILE A 160 -13.77 -6.33 -4.90
N THR A 161 -13.99 -6.98 -3.74
CA THR A 161 -15.31 -7.39 -3.30
C THR A 161 -15.83 -6.40 -2.25
N LEU A 162 -17.03 -5.88 -2.48
CA LEU A 162 -17.73 -5.00 -1.58
C LEU A 162 -18.94 -5.72 -0.96
N ILE A 163 -19.08 -5.65 0.36
CA ILE A 163 -20.31 -5.99 1.06
C ILE A 163 -21.16 -4.71 1.13
N PRO A 164 -22.26 -4.62 0.38
CA PRO A 164 -23.10 -3.42 0.40
C PRO A 164 -23.61 -3.13 1.82
N ASN A 165 -23.38 -1.93 2.29
CA ASN A 165 -23.91 -1.45 3.56
C ASN A 165 -25.07 -0.49 3.27
N ASN A 166 -26.28 -1.03 3.30
CA ASN A 166 -27.52 -0.27 3.13
C ASN A 166 -27.87 0.49 4.43
N GLY A 167 -26.96 1.40 4.85
CA GLY A 167 -27.24 2.31 5.97
C GLY A 167 -28.49 3.16 5.68
N THR A 168 -29.12 3.66 6.73
CA THR A 168 -30.37 4.44 6.67
C THR A 168 -30.21 5.79 5.93
N ALA A 169 -28.99 6.28 5.75
CA ALA A 169 -28.66 7.47 4.97
C ALA A 169 -27.66 7.13 3.85
N LYS A 170 -27.92 7.62 2.62
CA LYS A 170 -27.01 7.45 1.47
C LYS A 170 -25.57 7.95 1.77
N SER A 171 -25.43 8.97 2.61
CA SER A 171 -24.12 9.51 3.06
C SER A 171 -23.36 8.59 4.01
N GLU A 172 -23.97 7.48 4.47
CA GLU A 172 -23.31 6.52 5.37
C GLU A 172 -22.84 5.26 4.65
N SER A 173 -23.23 5.04 3.42
CA SER A 173 -22.91 3.83 2.66
C SER A 173 -21.57 4.00 1.93
N LEU A 174 -20.77 2.93 1.95
CA LEU A 174 -19.64 2.81 1.05
C LEU A 174 -20.17 2.29 -0.30
N THR A 175 -19.90 3.02 -1.36
CA THR A 175 -20.40 2.75 -2.72
C THR A 175 -19.26 2.48 -3.67
N TRP A 176 -19.56 1.91 -4.83
CA TRP A 176 -18.60 1.75 -5.91
C TRP A 176 -18.07 3.09 -6.40
N ASP A 177 -18.91 4.10 -6.55
CA ASP A 177 -18.49 5.46 -6.94
C ASP A 177 -17.41 6.01 -5.98
N ALA A 178 -17.51 5.69 -4.69
CA ALA A 178 -16.50 6.11 -3.73
C ALA A 178 -15.19 5.29 -3.86
N ILE A 179 -15.28 3.99 -4.13
CA ILE A 179 -14.09 3.15 -4.40
C ILE A 179 -13.39 3.64 -5.66
N GLU A 180 -14.14 3.92 -6.73
CA GLU A 180 -13.61 4.40 -8.00
C GLU A 180 -13.02 5.81 -7.87
N ALA A 181 -13.67 6.72 -7.13
CA ALA A 181 -13.08 8.02 -6.80
C ALA A 181 -11.77 7.88 -5.99
N ALA A 182 -11.66 6.86 -5.14
CA ALA A 182 -10.41 6.56 -4.47
C ALA A 182 -9.34 6.03 -5.43
N LEU A 183 -9.72 5.24 -6.44
CA LEU A 183 -8.79 4.79 -7.48
C LEU A 183 -8.35 5.95 -8.38
N ASP A 184 -9.25 6.89 -8.73
CA ASP A 184 -8.90 8.13 -9.45
C ASP A 184 -7.85 8.96 -8.69
N TYR A 185 -7.92 8.97 -7.36
CA TYR A 185 -6.92 9.62 -6.52
C TYR A 185 -5.52 9.04 -6.70
N GLY A 186 -5.41 7.80 -7.22
CA GLY A 186 -4.16 7.13 -7.56
C GLY A 186 -3.31 7.88 -8.58
N ALA A 187 -3.92 8.67 -9.46
CA ALA A 187 -3.20 9.52 -10.41
C ALA A 187 -2.43 10.67 -9.75
N PHE A 188 -2.74 10.99 -8.50
CA PHE A 188 -2.11 12.07 -7.72
C PHE A 188 -1.34 11.56 -6.51
N HIS A 189 -1.74 10.44 -5.94
CA HIS A 189 -1.15 9.88 -4.73
C HIS A 189 -1.05 8.36 -4.86
N GLY A 190 0.13 7.88 -5.17
CA GLY A 190 0.38 6.51 -5.60
C GLY A 190 0.32 5.43 -4.53
N LEU A 191 0.73 4.23 -4.94
CA LEU A 191 0.95 3.03 -4.13
C LEU A 191 2.42 2.92 -3.69
N GLY A 192 2.70 2.00 -2.78
CA GLY A 192 4.07 1.72 -2.35
C GLY A 192 4.61 2.74 -1.36
N GLN A 193 5.90 3.00 -1.47
CA GLN A 193 6.63 3.90 -0.57
C GLN A 193 6.95 5.24 -1.25
N TRP A 194 7.25 6.25 -0.43
CA TRP A 194 7.66 7.61 -0.85
C TRP A 194 6.70 8.32 -1.81
N ARG A 195 5.41 8.12 -1.59
CA ARG A 195 4.31 8.67 -2.41
C ARG A 195 4.29 10.19 -2.49
N ASN A 196 4.85 10.88 -1.48
CA ASN A 196 4.97 12.35 -1.49
C ASN A 196 6.03 12.85 -2.50
N ALA A 197 6.85 11.98 -3.06
CA ALA A 197 7.80 12.24 -4.12
C ALA A 197 7.33 11.64 -5.47
N ASP A 198 6.01 11.54 -5.63
CA ASP A 198 5.31 11.11 -6.84
C ASP A 198 5.51 9.64 -7.26
N TYR A 199 6.07 8.77 -6.40
CA TYR A 199 6.23 7.36 -6.71
C TYR A 199 4.91 6.59 -6.62
N GLY A 200 4.75 5.61 -7.51
CA GLY A 200 3.66 4.65 -7.53
C GLY A 200 2.32 5.23 -8.00
N ARG A 201 2.31 6.35 -8.71
CA ARG A 201 1.10 6.92 -9.31
C ARG A 201 0.59 5.98 -10.39
N PHE A 202 -0.73 5.90 -10.56
CA PHE A 202 -1.35 4.99 -11.50
C PHE A 202 -2.68 5.52 -12.03
N VAL A 203 -3.09 4.99 -13.15
CA VAL A 203 -4.45 5.04 -13.68
C VAL A 203 -5.07 3.65 -13.60
N TRP A 204 -6.37 3.55 -13.77
CA TRP A 204 -7.09 2.29 -13.68
C TRP A 204 -8.16 2.16 -14.77
N GLU A 205 -8.51 0.92 -15.04
CA GLU A 205 -9.66 0.55 -15.85
C GLU A 205 -10.39 -0.62 -15.21
N GLN A 206 -11.70 -0.68 -15.35
CA GLN A 206 -12.46 -1.86 -14.99
C GLN A 206 -12.32 -2.90 -16.10
N VAL A 207 -11.99 -4.13 -15.71
CA VAL A 207 -11.91 -5.26 -16.63
C VAL A 207 -13.24 -6.02 -16.57
N GLU A 208 -13.93 -6.14 -17.69
CA GLU A 208 -15.10 -7.00 -17.81
C GLU A 208 -14.65 -8.47 -17.90
N GLU A 209 -15.32 -9.36 -17.16
CA GLU A 209 -15.11 -10.81 -17.28
C GLU A 209 -15.69 -11.38 -18.57
#